data_e05d1e6ca1ea1899464098dda62ce531
#
_entry.id   e05d1e6ca1ea1899464098dda62ce531
#
_cell.length_a   1.000
_cell.length_b   1.000
_cell.length_c   1.000
_cell.angle_alpha   90.00
_cell.angle_beta   90.00
_cell.angle_gamma   90.00
#
_symmetry.space_group_name_H-M   'P 1'
#
loop_
_entity.id
_entity.type
_entity.pdbx_description
1 polymer ?
#
loop_
_entity_poly.entity_id
_entity_poly.type
_entity_poly.pdbx_seq_one_letter_code
_entity_poly.pdbx_strand_id
1 'polypeptide(L)'
;MPAVGYRRSLPVEHPESLIDVELPVPEPGPRDLLVRVEAIAVNPVDHKVRQGTDPAGQVKVLGWDAAGTVVAVGAEVELFRVGDEVYYAGALDRPGANSQYHAVDERLVARKPTTLSFTQAAALPLTALTAWEGLFERLGLRDGALEQTGALLVTAAAGGVGAITVQLARALTSLTVIGTASRPETVEFARRMGAEHLVDHHQPLAPQLAEVAPGGLDHVFSTTGTDRNLAAYAETLNPFGRIVAIDDFDSLPIGVLKAKSISFHWEFMFTRSMFRTADQAAQHRILTQVARLVDLGTVTTTATRDLGPINATNLREAHRLQESGTAIGKTTLTGFRA
;
A
#
# COMPACT_ATOMS: atom_id res chain seq x y z
N MET A 1 -4.57 -23.60 14.32
CA MET A 1 -3.94 -23.18 13.05
C MET A 1 -2.63 -22.45 13.32
N PRO A 2 -1.58 -22.66 12.53
CA PRO A 2 -0.36 -21.88 12.64
C PRO A 2 -0.60 -20.41 12.32
N ALA A 3 0.10 -19.54 13.06
CA ALA A 3 0.11 -18.08 12.87
C ALA A 3 1.44 -17.49 13.36
N VAL A 4 1.72 -16.26 12.96
CA VAL A 4 2.84 -15.46 13.50
C VAL A 4 2.29 -14.22 14.17
N GLY A 5 2.67 -14.00 15.41
CA GLY A 5 2.24 -12.86 16.19
C GLY A 5 3.32 -12.37 17.16
N TYR A 6 2.97 -11.42 18.01
CA TYR A 6 3.85 -10.94 19.08
C TYR A 6 3.06 -10.70 20.37
N ARG A 7 3.76 -10.68 21.51
CA ARG A 7 3.17 -10.51 22.85
C ARG A 7 3.62 -9.22 23.55
N ARG A 8 4.71 -8.63 23.08
CA ARG A 8 5.30 -7.38 23.59
C ARG A 8 5.94 -6.61 22.44
N SER A 9 5.88 -5.29 22.51
CA SER A 9 6.62 -4.43 21.57
C SER A 9 8.11 -4.54 21.86
N LEU A 10 8.85 -5.23 20.98
CA LEU A 10 10.30 -5.45 21.08
C LEU A 10 10.99 -5.01 19.79
N PRO A 11 12.28 -4.60 19.83
CA PRO A 11 13.08 -4.37 18.63
C PRO A 11 13.04 -5.59 17.68
N VAL A 12 13.14 -5.38 16.38
CA VAL A 12 13.01 -6.45 15.38
C VAL A 12 14.10 -7.52 15.52
N GLU A 13 15.27 -7.16 16.03
CA GLU A 13 16.41 -8.05 16.29
C GLU A 13 16.15 -9.04 17.44
N HIS A 14 15.22 -8.70 18.34
CA HIS A 14 14.88 -9.59 19.45
C HIS A 14 14.16 -10.84 18.92
N PRO A 15 14.57 -12.07 19.32
CA PRO A 15 13.99 -13.31 18.79
C PRO A 15 12.50 -13.46 19.07
N GLU A 16 11.98 -12.82 20.12
CA GLU A 16 10.56 -12.82 20.49
C GLU A 16 9.78 -11.60 19.93
N SER A 17 10.40 -10.77 19.08
CA SER A 17 9.70 -9.64 18.46
C SER A 17 8.56 -10.09 17.54
N LEU A 18 8.70 -11.27 16.96
CA LEU A 18 7.67 -12.06 16.28
C LEU A 18 7.91 -13.54 16.62
N ILE A 19 6.86 -14.29 16.93
CA ILE A 19 6.90 -15.69 17.34
C ILE A 19 5.88 -16.52 16.55
N ASP A 20 6.23 -17.76 16.26
CA ASP A 20 5.28 -18.75 15.75
C ASP A 20 4.35 -19.18 16.88
N VAL A 21 3.06 -19.26 16.61
CA VAL A 21 2.02 -19.59 17.58
C VAL A 21 0.95 -20.49 16.96
N GLU A 22 0.25 -21.23 17.81
CA GLU A 22 -0.97 -21.95 17.44
C GLU A 22 -2.19 -21.20 17.97
N LEU A 23 -3.16 -20.95 17.10
CA LEU A 23 -4.41 -20.27 17.41
C LEU A 23 -5.61 -21.11 16.94
N PRO A 24 -6.82 -20.93 17.52
CA PRO A 24 -8.03 -21.50 16.93
C PRO A 24 -8.27 -20.93 15.54
N VAL A 25 -8.90 -21.71 14.67
CA VAL A 25 -9.38 -21.21 13.37
C VAL A 25 -10.51 -20.21 13.65
N PRO A 26 -10.50 -18.99 13.09
CA PRO A 26 -11.56 -18.03 13.34
C PRO A 26 -12.87 -18.46 12.67
N GLU A 27 -13.99 -18.23 13.35
CA GLU A 27 -15.32 -18.36 12.75
C GLU A 27 -15.64 -17.08 11.95
N PRO A 28 -16.09 -17.20 10.69
CA PRO A 28 -16.46 -16.02 9.91
C PRO A 28 -17.74 -15.39 10.48
N GLY A 29 -17.73 -14.07 10.65
CA GLY A 29 -18.93 -13.28 10.94
C GLY A 29 -19.91 -13.30 9.76
N PRO A 30 -21.13 -12.69 9.91
CA PRO A 30 -22.19 -12.80 8.90
C PRO A 30 -21.74 -12.40 7.49
N ARG A 31 -20.93 -11.35 7.33
CA ARG A 31 -20.40 -10.86 6.04
C ARG A 31 -18.92 -11.20 5.83
N ASP A 32 -18.37 -12.12 6.60
CA ASP A 32 -16.96 -12.48 6.46
C ASP A 32 -16.75 -13.65 5.51
N LEU A 33 -15.63 -13.60 4.83
CA LEU A 33 -15.01 -14.73 4.16
C LEU A 33 -13.98 -15.33 5.12
N LEU A 34 -13.93 -16.65 5.25
CA LEU A 34 -12.78 -17.35 5.81
C LEU A 34 -11.85 -17.71 4.65
N VAL A 35 -10.67 -17.11 4.63
CA VAL A 35 -9.69 -17.30 3.56
C VAL A 35 -8.54 -18.15 4.08
N ARG A 36 -8.21 -19.25 3.36
CA ARG A 36 -6.93 -19.92 3.52
C ARG A 36 -5.87 -19.07 2.84
N VAL A 37 -4.93 -18.53 3.63
CA VAL A 37 -3.89 -17.60 3.16
C VAL A 37 -2.81 -18.38 2.41
N GLU A 38 -2.64 -18.09 1.14
CA GLU A 38 -1.64 -18.69 0.26
C GLU A 38 -0.38 -17.81 0.14
N ALA A 39 -0.51 -16.50 0.33
CA ALA A 39 0.59 -15.56 0.34
C ALA A 39 0.20 -14.26 1.07
N ILE A 40 1.21 -13.57 1.60
CA ILE A 40 1.12 -12.25 2.19
C ILE A 40 2.19 -11.31 1.62
N ALA A 41 2.01 -10.00 1.83
CA ALA A 41 3.08 -9.03 1.61
C ALA A 41 3.18 -8.05 2.79
N VAL A 42 4.40 -7.62 3.10
CA VAL A 42 4.67 -6.78 4.27
C VAL A 42 4.65 -5.30 3.88
N ASN A 43 4.15 -4.48 4.78
CA ASN A 43 4.01 -3.03 4.66
C ASN A 43 4.64 -2.28 5.84
N PRO A 44 4.94 -0.98 5.71
CA PRO A 44 5.41 -0.17 6.84
C PRO A 44 4.46 -0.20 8.06
N VAL A 45 3.14 -0.30 7.85
CA VAL A 45 2.16 -0.39 8.94
C VAL A 45 2.38 -1.61 9.84
N ASP A 46 2.89 -2.73 9.31
CA ASP A 46 3.16 -3.94 10.09
C ASP A 46 4.16 -3.67 11.21
N HIS A 47 5.31 -3.07 10.87
CA HIS A 47 6.31 -2.76 11.89
C HIS A 47 5.90 -1.55 12.77
N LYS A 48 5.21 -0.55 12.22
CA LYS A 48 4.71 0.59 13.01
C LYS A 48 3.72 0.14 14.08
N VAL A 49 2.79 -0.75 13.75
CA VAL A 49 1.86 -1.33 14.75
C VAL A 49 2.61 -2.17 15.78
N ARG A 50 3.59 -3.00 15.36
CA ARG A 50 4.41 -3.79 16.29
C ARG A 50 5.18 -2.89 17.27
N GLN A 51 5.74 -1.78 16.79
CA GLN A 51 6.50 -0.83 17.60
C GLN A 51 5.61 0.04 18.49
N GLY A 52 4.45 0.47 17.99
CA GLY A 52 3.56 1.42 18.66
C GLY A 52 2.49 0.79 19.56
N THR A 53 2.32 -0.54 19.54
CA THR A 53 1.28 -1.22 20.32
C THR A 53 1.89 -2.35 21.14
N ASP A 54 1.80 -2.29 22.46
CA ASP A 54 2.11 -3.42 23.33
C ASP A 54 0.81 -4.18 23.66
N PRO A 55 0.68 -5.46 23.24
CA PRO A 55 -0.53 -6.24 23.48
C PRO A 55 -0.61 -6.83 24.90
N ALA A 56 0.25 -6.38 25.82
CA ALA A 56 0.24 -6.76 27.23
C ALA A 56 0.21 -8.27 27.48
N GLY A 57 1.02 -9.02 26.74
CA GLY A 57 1.14 -10.46 26.84
C GLY A 57 0.10 -11.27 26.02
N GLN A 58 -0.92 -10.64 25.49
CA GLN A 58 -1.82 -11.28 24.52
C GLN A 58 -1.12 -11.45 23.17
N VAL A 59 -1.53 -12.46 22.40
CA VAL A 59 -1.02 -12.60 21.04
C VAL A 59 -1.72 -11.62 20.11
N LYS A 60 -0.96 -10.76 19.43
CA LYS A 60 -1.47 -9.94 18.33
C LYS A 60 -0.86 -10.41 17.00
N VAL A 61 -1.72 -10.80 16.07
CA VAL A 61 -1.35 -11.17 14.69
C VAL A 61 -1.39 -9.93 13.82
N LEU A 62 -0.35 -9.72 13.03
CA LEU A 62 -0.20 -8.63 12.07
C LEU A 62 -0.47 -9.12 10.64
N GLY A 63 -0.32 -8.23 9.66
CA GLY A 63 -0.40 -8.52 8.22
C GLY A 63 -1.66 -7.96 7.59
N TRP A 64 -1.47 -7.00 6.67
CA TRP A 64 -2.55 -6.30 5.98
C TRP A 64 -2.34 -6.28 4.47
N ASP A 65 -1.89 -7.39 3.93
CA ASP A 65 -1.86 -7.72 2.50
C ASP A 65 -1.87 -9.23 2.37
N ALA A 66 -2.90 -9.79 1.79
CA ALA A 66 -3.01 -11.23 1.60
C ALA A 66 -3.66 -11.60 0.28
N ALA A 67 -3.33 -12.79 -0.20
CA ALA A 67 -4.03 -13.49 -1.25
C ALA A 67 -4.23 -14.95 -0.85
N GLY A 68 -5.38 -15.52 -1.21
CA GLY A 68 -5.71 -16.87 -0.81
C GLY A 68 -7.01 -17.37 -1.41
N THR A 69 -7.48 -18.52 -0.90
CA THR A 69 -8.69 -19.20 -1.37
C THR A 69 -9.76 -19.16 -0.30
N VAL A 70 -10.98 -18.76 -0.66
CA VAL A 70 -12.15 -18.78 0.23
C VAL A 70 -12.50 -20.23 0.58
N VAL A 71 -12.54 -20.55 1.89
CA VAL A 71 -12.87 -21.90 2.38
C VAL A 71 -14.20 -21.97 3.12
N ALA A 72 -14.69 -20.85 3.64
CA ALA A 72 -16.04 -20.72 4.20
C ALA A 72 -16.53 -19.29 4.03
N VAL A 73 -17.84 -19.08 4.12
CA VAL A 73 -18.49 -17.77 4.00
C VAL A 73 -19.55 -17.63 5.10
N GLY A 74 -19.69 -16.39 5.60
CA GLY A 74 -20.76 -16.04 6.53
C GLY A 74 -22.15 -16.03 5.86
N ALA A 75 -23.19 -16.05 6.68
CA ALA A 75 -24.58 -16.22 6.19
C ALA A 75 -25.13 -15.05 5.35
N GLU A 76 -24.51 -13.87 5.42
CA GLU A 76 -24.90 -12.66 4.67
C GLU A 76 -23.94 -12.31 3.54
N VAL A 77 -23.00 -13.20 3.20
CA VAL A 77 -22.06 -13.01 2.09
C VAL A 77 -22.78 -13.14 0.76
N GLU A 78 -22.62 -12.14 -0.11
CA GLU A 78 -23.28 -12.06 -1.43
C GLU A 78 -22.27 -12.01 -2.59
N LEU A 79 -21.02 -11.54 -2.37
CA LEU A 79 -20.06 -11.26 -3.43
C LEU A 79 -19.17 -12.45 -3.80
N PHE A 80 -19.02 -13.42 -2.89
CA PHE A 80 -18.06 -14.52 -3.02
C PHE A 80 -18.67 -15.86 -2.62
N ARG A 81 -17.99 -16.93 -3.05
CA ARG A 81 -18.32 -18.33 -2.70
C ARG A 81 -17.05 -19.10 -2.37
N VAL A 82 -17.22 -20.24 -1.72
CA VAL A 82 -16.12 -21.19 -1.45
C VAL A 82 -15.45 -21.59 -2.76
N GLY A 83 -14.12 -21.55 -2.78
CA GLY A 83 -13.28 -21.84 -3.93
C GLY A 83 -12.82 -20.59 -4.70
N ASP A 84 -13.38 -19.41 -4.44
CA ASP A 84 -12.92 -18.18 -5.08
C ASP A 84 -11.49 -17.83 -4.62
N GLU A 85 -10.64 -17.50 -5.58
CA GLU A 85 -9.30 -16.94 -5.31
C GLU A 85 -9.38 -15.43 -5.15
N VAL A 86 -8.90 -14.93 -4.01
CA VAL A 86 -9.10 -13.54 -3.59
C VAL A 86 -7.80 -12.86 -3.16
N TYR A 87 -7.82 -11.53 -3.13
CA TYR A 87 -6.76 -10.70 -2.57
C TYR A 87 -7.34 -9.45 -1.88
N TYR A 88 -6.69 -8.97 -0.82
CA TYR A 88 -7.23 -7.91 0.03
C TYR A 88 -6.18 -7.35 0.99
N ALA A 89 -6.47 -6.15 1.55
CA ALA A 89 -5.65 -5.52 2.59
C ALA A 89 -6.19 -5.73 4.01
N GLY A 90 -7.43 -6.15 4.18
CA GLY A 90 -8.04 -6.36 5.51
C GLY A 90 -8.37 -5.07 6.27
N ALA A 91 -8.45 -5.16 7.59
CA ALA A 91 -8.82 -4.06 8.49
C ALA A 91 -7.88 -3.98 9.69
N LEU A 92 -7.48 -2.75 10.08
CA LEU A 92 -6.47 -2.52 11.11
C LEU A 92 -6.98 -2.83 12.54
N ASP A 93 -8.29 -2.74 12.75
CA ASP A 93 -8.99 -3.03 14.00
C ASP A 93 -9.35 -4.51 14.20
N ARG A 94 -8.92 -5.38 13.27
CA ARG A 94 -9.12 -6.84 13.33
C ARG A 94 -7.77 -7.59 13.37
N PRO A 95 -7.75 -8.90 13.76
CA PRO A 95 -6.56 -9.72 13.60
C PRO A 95 -6.04 -9.69 12.16
N GLY A 96 -4.72 -9.69 11.99
CA GLY A 96 -4.10 -9.65 10.68
C GLY A 96 -3.97 -11.02 10.00
N ALA A 97 -3.47 -10.99 8.77
CA ALA A 97 -3.41 -12.15 7.86
C ALA A 97 -2.12 -12.98 7.99
N ASN A 98 -1.23 -12.70 8.96
CA ASN A 98 -0.07 -13.56 9.21
C ASN A 98 -0.47 -14.86 9.93
N SER A 99 -1.48 -15.56 9.39
CA SER A 99 -2.10 -16.77 9.89
C SER A 99 -2.55 -17.66 8.74
N GLN A 100 -2.68 -18.97 9.01
CA GLN A 100 -3.08 -19.94 7.98
C GLN A 100 -4.50 -19.66 7.44
N TYR A 101 -5.40 -19.20 8.31
CA TYR A 101 -6.76 -18.77 7.94
C TYR A 101 -7.03 -17.38 8.49
N HIS A 102 -7.68 -16.56 7.69
CA HIS A 102 -8.02 -15.18 8.04
C HIS A 102 -9.50 -14.90 7.73
N ALA A 103 -10.21 -14.31 8.71
CA ALA A 103 -11.59 -13.86 8.52
C ALA A 103 -11.61 -12.39 8.12
N VAL A 104 -12.19 -12.07 6.97
CA VAL A 104 -12.21 -10.72 6.38
C VAL A 104 -13.59 -10.39 5.81
N ASP A 105 -14.05 -9.16 6.00
CA ASP A 105 -15.31 -8.65 5.44
C ASP A 105 -15.25 -8.65 3.90
N GLU A 106 -16.27 -9.23 3.25
CA GLU A 106 -16.33 -9.36 1.79
C GLU A 106 -16.19 -8.04 1.04
N ARG A 107 -16.61 -6.91 1.65
CA ARG A 107 -16.56 -5.57 1.06
C ARG A 107 -15.15 -5.00 0.92
N LEU A 108 -14.17 -5.60 1.59
CA LEU A 108 -12.74 -5.26 1.53
C LEU A 108 -11.95 -6.14 0.57
N VAL A 109 -12.59 -7.13 -0.05
CA VAL A 109 -11.96 -8.21 -0.81
C VAL A 109 -12.31 -8.10 -2.29
N ALA A 110 -11.39 -8.46 -3.18
CA ALA A 110 -11.68 -8.68 -4.60
C ALA A 110 -11.13 -10.02 -5.07
N ARG A 111 -11.60 -10.49 -6.24
CA ARG A 111 -11.01 -11.65 -6.93
C ARG A 111 -9.59 -11.31 -7.33
N LYS A 112 -8.68 -12.22 -7.07
CA LYS A 112 -7.27 -12.10 -7.47
C LYS A 112 -7.18 -11.96 -8.99
N PRO A 113 -6.26 -11.12 -9.53
CA PRO A 113 -5.93 -11.14 -10.96
C PRO A 113 -5.62 -12.57 -11.42
N THR A 114 -6.22 -12.99 -12.52
CA THR A 114 -6.08 -14.37 -13.02
C THR A 114 -4.68 -14.67 -13.56
N THR A 115 -3.98 -13.64 -14.02
CA THR A 115 -2.62 -13.71 -14.58
C THR A 115 -1.51 -13.75 -13.53
N LEU A 116 -1.82 -13.47 -12.25
CA LEU A 116 -0.82 -13.44 -11.18
C LEU A 116 -0.88 -14.69 -10.29
N SER A 117 0.30 -15.10 -9.78
CA SER A 117 0.39 -16.02 -8.65
C SER A 117 -0.13 -15.35 -7.36
N PHE A 118 -0.35 -16.15 -6.31
CA PHE A 118 -0.78 -15.60 -5.02
C PHE A 118 0.26 -14.62 -4.43
N THR A 119 1.55 -14.92 -4.51
CA THR A 119 2.63 -14.04 -4.04
C THR A 119 2.67 -12.72 -4.81
N GLN A 120 2.50 -12.77 -6.12
CA GLN A 120 2.44 -11.56 -6.94
C GLN A 120 1.19 -10.73 -6.65
N ALA A 121 0.05 -11.37 -6.44
CA ALA A 121 -1.21 -10.70 -6.13
C ALA A 121 -1.21 -10.07 -4.74
N ALA A 122 -0.67 -10.77 -3.73
CA ALA A 122 -0.56 -10.25 -2.36
C ALA A 122 0.26 -8.95 -2.26
N ALA A 123 1.12 -8.66 -3.23
CA ALA A 123 1.93 -7.43 -3.25
C ALA A 123 1.14 -6.15 -3.61
N LEU A 124 -0.13 -6.25 -3.95
CA LEU A 124 -0.89 -5.13 -4.54
C LEU A 124 -1.91 -4.46 -3.60
N PRO A 125 -2.71 -5.17 -2.80
CA PRO A 125 -3.97 -4.63 -2.26
C PRO A 125 -3.81 -3.32 -1.49
N LEU A 126 -3.03 -3.30 -0.41
CA LEU A 126 -2.86 -2.11 0.43
C LEU A 126 -2.31 -0.93 -0.38
N THR A 127 -1.27 -1.19 -1.14
CA THR A 127 -0.59 -0.13 -1.91
C THR A 127 -1.46 0.38 -3.06
N ALA A 128 -2.25 -0.50 -3.70
CA ALA A 128 -3.15 -0.12 -4.77
C ALA A 128 -4.36 0.68 -4.27
N LEU A 129 -4.92 0.31 -3.10
CA LEU A 129 -5.97 1.10 -2.44
C LEU A 129 -5.46 2.50 -2.10
N THR A 130 -4.31 2.60 -1.44
CA THR A 130 -3.67 3.88 -1.10
C THR A 130 -3.42 4.74 -2.34
N ALA A 131 -2.87 4.14 -3.40
CA ALA A 131 -2.58 4.86 -4.64
C ALA A 131 -3.86 5.33 -5.35
N TRP A 132 -4.87 4.47 -5.44
CA TRP A 132 -6.14 4.79 -6.08
C TRP A 132 -6.89 5.89 -5.34
N GLU A 133 -7.10 5.72 -4.02
CA GLU A 133 -7.77 6.71 -3.19
C GLU A 133 -7.02 8.04 -3.21
N GLY A 134 -5.68 8.01 -3.11
CA GLY A 134 -4.85 9.20 -3.19
C GLY A 134 -4.96 9.94 -4.52
N LEU A 135 -4.87 9.24 -5.66
CA LEU A 135 -4.95 9.84 -6.99
C LEU A 135 -6.36 10.35 -7.31
N PHE A 136 -7.37 9.48 -7.19
CA PHE A 136 -8.69 9.77 -7.76
C PHE A 136 -9.64 10.41 -6.77
N GLU A 137 -9.50 10.16 -5.48
CA GLU A 137 -10.41 10.73 -4.48
C GLU A 137 -9.81 11.94 -3.75
N ARG A 138 -8.50 11.93 -3.43
CA ARG A 138 -7.85 13.05 -2.71
C ARG A 138 -7.32 14.11 -3.66
N LEU A 139 -6.52 13.74 -4.65
CA LEU A 139 -6.07 14.67 -5.68
C LEU A 139 -7.18 15.03 -6.68
N GLY A 140 -8.28 14.25 -6.70
CA GLY A 140 -9.44 14.52 -7.54
C GLY A 140 -9.17 14.37 -9.03
N LEU A 141 -8.21 13.51 -9.40
CA LEU A 141 -8.00 13.11 -10.77
C LEU A 141 -9.21 12.27 -11.24
N ARG A 142 -9.47 12.27 -12.53
CA ARG A 142 -10.53 11.44 -13.12
C ARG A 142 -9.89 10.25 -13.81
N ASP A 143 -10.26 9.04 -13.40
CA ASP A 143 -9.81 7.83 -14.06
C ASP A 143 -10.30 7.79 -15.52
N GLY A 144 -9.40 7.47 -16.44
CA GLY A 144 -9.67 7.45 -17.88
C GLY A 144 -9.83 8.82 -18.56
N ALA A 145 -9.65 9.95 -17.85
CA ALA A 145 -9.68 11.27 -18.44
C ALA A 145 -8.35 11.62 -19.08
N LEU A 146 -8.15 11.22 -20.33
CA LEU A 146 -6.97 11.54 -21.14
C LEU A 146 -6.83 13.04 -21.45
N GLU A 147 -7.82 13.85 -21.12
CA GLU A 147 -7.77 15.32 -21.25
C GLU A 147 -7.08 16.00 -20.06
N GLN A 148 -6.84 15.28 -18.98
CA GLN A 148 -6.22 15.80 -17.77
C GLN A 148 -4.71 15.79 -17.93
N THR A 149 -4.15 16.91 -18.38
CA THR A 149 -2.72 17.14 -18.54
C THR A 149 -2.14 17.82 -17.31
N GLY A 150 -0.82 17.89 -17.20
CA GLY A 150 -0.09 18.51 -16.10
C GLY A 150 1.02 17.62 -15.58
N ALA A 151 1.60 17.95 -14.43
CA ALA A 151 2.70 17.21 -13.84
C ALA A 151 2.37 16.71 -12.43
N LEU A 152 2.66 15.44 -12.17
CA LEU A 152 2.54 14.76 -10.88
C LEU A 152 3.92 14.35 -10.37
N LEU A 153 4.28 14.81 -9.18
CA LEU A 153 5.43 14.29 -8.44
C LEU A 153 4.98 13.13 -7.54
N VAL A 154 5.68 12.00 -7.62
CA VAL A 154 5.50 10.84 -6.73
C VAL A 154 6.79 10.60 -5.96
N THR A 155 6.79 10.77 -4.63
CA THR A 155 7.98 10.52 -3.83
C THR A 155 8.20 9.03 -3.60
N ALA A 156 9.47 8.63 -3.41
CA ALA A 156 9.88 7.22 -3.29
C ALA A 156 9.22 6.32 -4.36
N ALA A 157 9.35 6.70 -5.62
CA ALA A 157 8.71 6.03 -6.77
C ALA A 157 9.08 4.55 -6.92
N ALA A 158 10.16 4.10 -6.29
CA ALA A 158 10.57 2.69 -6.25
C ALA A 158 10.02 1.92 -5.03
N GLY A 159 9.32 2.57 -4.11
CA GLY A 159 8.65 1.91 -2.98
C GLY A 159 7.34 1.23 -3.39
N GLY A 160 6.72 0.50 -2.46
CA GLY A 160 5.47 -0.22 -2.75
C GLY A 160 4.34 0.68 -3.25
N VAL A 161 4.00 1.75 -2.51
CA VAL A 161 2.96 2.71 -2.93
C VAL A 161 3.42 3.53 -4.13
N GLY A 162 4.66 4.06 -4.12
CA GLY A 162 5.16 4.87 -5.23
C GLY A 162 5.10 4.14 -6.57
N ALA A 163 5.51 2.88 -6.61
CA ALA A 163 5.54 2.06 -7.81
C ALA A 163 4.15 1.83 -8.43
N ILE A 164 3.14 1.54 -7.61
CA ILE A 164 1.77 1.36 -8.12
C ILE A 164 1.10 2.69 -8.45
N THR A 165 1.41 3.77 -7.70
CA THR A 165 0.94 5.13 -8.01
C THR A 165 1.42 5.58 -9.39
N VAL A 166 2.70 5.37 -9.69
CA VAL A 166 3.27 5.66 -11.02
C VAL A 166 2.53 4.91 -12.12
N GLN A 167 2.32 3.60 -11.95
CA GLN A 167 1.63 2.77 -12.93
C GLN A 167 0.18 3.23 -13.16
N LEU A 168 -0.58 3.48 -12.07
CA LEU A 168 -1.98 3.89 -12.17
C LEU A 168 -2.11 5.29 -12.79
N ALA A 169 -1.24 6.24 -12.41
CA ALA A 169 -1.23 7.56 -13.01
C ALA A 169 -0.95 7.50 -14.51
N ARG A 170 0.04 6.72 -14.94
CA ARG A 170 0.37 6.51 -16.36
C ARG A 170 -0.74 5.81 -17.15
N ALA A 171 -1.41 4.84 -16.53
CA ALA A 171 -2.46 4.04 -17.17
C ALA A 171 -3.77 4.81 -17.35
N LEU A 172 -4.10 5.70 -16.40
CA LEU A 172 -5.44 6.26 -16.25
C LEU A 172 -5.51 7.77 -16.42
N THR A 173 -4.37 8.47 -16.63
CA THR A 173 -4.30 9.92 -16.85
C THR A 173 -3.30 10.26 -17.95
N SER A 174 -3.26 11.52 -18.39
CA SER A 174 -2.23 12.06 -19.29
C SER A 174 -1.24 12.97 -18.57
N LEU A 175 -1.06 12.77 -17.26
CA LEU A 175 -0.07 13.52 -16.49
C LEU A 175 1.35 13.06 -16.82
N THR A 176 2.28 14.01 -16.89
CA THR A 176 3.72 13.71 -16.81
C THR A 176 4.04 13.24 -15.41
N VAL A 177 4.49 12.00 -15.26
CA VAL A 177 4.79 11.41 -13.96
C VAL A 177 6.27 11.51 -13.63
N ILE A 178 6.58 12.27 -12.59
CA ILE A 178 7.93 12.50 -12.09
C ILE A 178 8.09 11.72 -10.79
N GLY A 179 9.12 10.87 -10.72
CA GLY A 179 9.39 10.09 -9.51
C GLY A 179 10.59 10.61 -8.74
N THR A 180 10.67 10.39 -7.41
CA THR A 180 11.95 10.52 -6.71
C THR A 180 12.60 9.16 -6.54
N ALA A 181 13.88 9.06 -6.91
CA ALA A 181 14.75 7.90 -6.70
C ALA A 181 16.21 8.36 -6.73
N SER A 182 17.10 7.71 -5.95
CA SER A 182 18.50 8.14 -5.84
C SER A 182 19.52 7.04 -6.16
N ARG A 183 19.22 5.78 -5.86
CA ARG A 183 20.12 4.66 -6.13
C ARG A 183 19.88 4.10 -7.53
N PRO A 184 20.91 3.59 -8.24
CA PRO A 184 20.76 3.05 -9.60
C PRO A 184 19.62 2.03 -9.72
N GLU A 185 19.52 1.08 -8.79
CA GLU A 185 18.48 0.05 -8.80
C GLU A 185 17.07 0.61 -8.56
N THR A 186 16.94 1.68 -7.74
CA THR A 186 15.65 2.35 -7.54
C THR A 186 15.24 3.19 -8.74
N VAL A 187 16.20 3.83 -9.40
CA VAL A 187 16.01 4.57 -10.65
C VAL A 187 15.53 3.64 -11.77
N GLU A 188 16.21 2.49 -11.94
CA GLU A 188 15.82 1.49 -12.93
C GLU A 188 14.41 0.94 -12.66
N PHE A 189 14.11 0.60 -11.40
CA PHE A 189 12.79 0.09 -11.03
C PHE A 189 11.69 1.12 -11.26
N ALA A 190 11.88 2.39 -10.83
CA ALA A 190 10.89 3.44 -11.02
C ALA A 190 10.61 3.74 -12.51
N ARG A 191 11.65 3.72 -13.36
CA ARG A 191 11.49 3.81 -14.83
C ARG A 191 10.69 2.65 -15.39
N ARG A 192 10.97 1.45 -14.96
CA ARG A 192 10.24 0.24 -15.35
C ARG A 192 8.77 0.30 -14.95
N MET A 193 8.45 0.96 -13.81
CA MET A 193 7.07 1.22 -13.37
C MET A 193 6.40 2.36 -14.15
N GLY A 194 7.13 3.11 -14.99
CA GLY A 194 6.57 4.11 -15.89
C GLY A 194 6.85 5.57 -15.52
N ALA A 195 7.74 5.86 -14.56
CA ALA A 195 8.17 7.24 -14.29
C ALA A 195 8.91 7.81 -15.49
N GLU A 196 8.42 8.95 -16.01
CA GLU A 196 8.99 9.61 -17.20
C GLU A 196 10.26 10.37 -16.85
N HIS A 197 10.25 11.04 -15.71
CA HIS A 197 11.39 11.75 -15.16
C HIS A 197 11.68 11.27 -13.75
N LEU A 198 12.95 11.33 -13.35
CA LEU A 198 13.40 10.98 -12.02
C LEU A 198 14.30 12.07 -11.47
N VAL A 199 14.05 12.45 -10.22
CA VAL A 199 14.84 13.44 -9.47
C VAL A 199 15.42 12.78 -8.21
N ASP A 200 16.61 13.22 -7.80
CA ASP A 200 17.31 12.70 -6.63
C ASP A 200 16.85 13.42 -5.36
N HIS A 201 16.18 12.68 -4.47
CA HIS A 201 15.69 13.21 -3.20
C HIS A 201 16.81 13.53 -2.17
N HIS A 202 18.05 13.18 -2.44
CA HIS A 202 19.23 13.60 -1.64
C HIS A 202 19.75 15.00 -2.04
N GLN A 203 19.25 15.53 -3.15
CA GLN A 203 19.56 16.88 -3.63
C GLN A 203 18.32 17.79 -3.47
N PRO A 204 18.50 19.12 -3.45
CA PRO A 204 17.37 20.05 -3.45
C PRO A 204 16.38 19.73 -4.58
N LEU A 205 15.10 19.55 -4.26
CA LEU A 205 14.09 19.14 -5.24
C LEU A 205 13.69 20.27 -6.19
N ALA A 206 13.55 21.50 -5.70
CA ALA A 206 12.99 22.60 -6.49
C ALA A 206 13.78 22.89 -7.77
N PRO A 207 15.14 22.99 -7.79
CA PRO A 207 15.89 23.18 -9.03
C PRO A 207 15.71 22.02 -10.01
N GLN A 208 15.72 20.78 -9.54
CA GLN A 208 15.54 19.60 -10.41
C GLN A 208 14.13 19.57 -11.01
N LEU A 209 13.11 19.89 -10.20
CA LEU A 209 11.73 19.95 -10.68
C LEU A 209 11.51 21.06 -11.68
N ALA A 210 12.15 22.23 -11.52
CA ALA A 210 12.11 23.31 -12.51
C ALA A 210 12.69 22.90 -13.88
N GLU A 211 13.67 21.99 -13.90
CA GLU A 211 14.25 21.45 -15.13
C GLU A 211 13.31 20.47 -15.83
N VAL A 212 12.72 19.50 -15.09
CA VAL A 212 11.89 18.42 -15.68
C VAL A 212 10.42 18.80 -15.83
N ALA A 213 9.95 19.81 -15.11
CA ALA A 213 8.60 20.35 -15.18
C ALA A 213 8.65 21.90 -15.22
N PRO A 214 9.12 22.51 -16.30
CA PRO A 214 9.26 23.97 -16.38
C PRO A 214 7.93 24.73 -16.27
N GLY A 215 6.80 24.06 -16.49
CA GLY A 215 5.44 24.58 -16.28
C GLY A 215 4.96 24.49 -14.84
N GLY A 216 5.77 24.00 -13.89
CA GLY A 216 5.39 23.70 -12.50
C GLY A 216 4.68 22.37 -12.33
N LEU A 217 4.42 22.01 -11.10
CA LEU A 217 3.66 20.82 -10.73
C LEU A 217 2.18 21.16 -10.50
N ASP A 218 1.29 20.25 -10.81
CA ASP A 218 -0.14 20.36 -10.45
C ASP A 218 -0.48 19.51 -9.25
N HIS A 219 0.25 18.39 -9.08
CA HIS A 219 -0.02 17.42 -8.02
C HIS A 219 1.26 16.88 -7.40
N VAL A 220 1.20 16.60 -6.10
CA VAL A 220 2.23 15.86 -5.35
C VAL A 220 1.57 14.69 -4.62
N PHE A 221 2.05 13.47 -4.88
CA PHE A 221 1.77 12.29 -4.10
C PHE A 221 2.98 12.01 -3.21
N SER A 222 2.90 12.43 -1.95
CA SER A 222 3.99 12.33 -0.98
C SER A 222 3.87 11.06 -0.16
N THR A 223 4.76 10.10 -0.40
CA THR A 223 4.80 8.84 0.34
C THR A 223 5.77 8.86 1.51
N THR A 224 6.67 9.85 1.56
CA THR A 224 7.67 10.01 2.61
C THR A 224 8.31 11.40 2.56
N GLY A 225 8.71 11.90 3.74
CA GLY A 225 9.45 13.15 3.89
C GLY A 225 8.63 14.40 3.54
N THR A 226 7.32 14.33 3.75
CA THR A 226 6.39 15.44 3.48
C THR A 226 6.79 16.70 4.24
N ASP A 227 7.14 16.56 5.50
CA ASP A 227 7.57 17.67 6.37
C ASP A 227 8.82 18.38 5.85
N ARG A 228 9.81 17.61 5.44
CA ARG A 228 11.11 18.13 4.94
C ARG A 228 10.98 18.79 3.57
N ASN A 229 10.04 18.34 2.74
CA ASN A 229 9.92 18.77 1.35
C ASN A 229 8.79 19.78 1.12
N LEU A 230 7.99 20.12 2.15
CA LEU A 230 6.82 20.99 1.99
C LEU A 230 7.15 22.34 1.37
N ALA A 231 8.29 22.93 1.74
CA ALA A 231 8.74 24.21 1.18
C ALA A 231 9.01 24.09 -0.33
N ALA A 232 9.68 23.01 -0.77
CA ALA A 232 9.93 22.75 -2.20
C ALA A 232 8.62 22.46 -2.94
N TYR A 233 7.67 21.77 -2.31
CA TYR A 233 6.33 21.56 -2.91
C TYR A 233 5.59 22.89 -3.09
N ALA A 234 5.60 23.76 -2.06
CA ALA A 234 4.97 25.08 -2.14
C ALA A 234 5.61 25.99 -3.21
N GLU A 235 6.92 25.86 -3.41
CA GLU A 235 7.67 26.61 -4.45
C GLU A 235 7.31 26.12 -5.86
N THR A 236 7.26 24.81 -6.08
CA THR A 236 7.16 24.19 -7.41
C THR A 236 5.73 23.92 -7.88
N LEU A 237 4.77 23.79 -6.95
CA LEU A 237 3.35 23.64 -7.31
C LEU A 237 2.79 24.91 -7.92
N ASN A 238 1.97 24.73 -8.93
CA ASN A 238 1.14 25.77 -9.52
C ASN A 238 0.06 26.28 -8.53
N PRO A 239 -0.48 27.49 -8.69
CA PRO A 239 -1.67 27.91 -7.97
C PRO A 239 -2.79 26.87 -8.10
N PHE A 240 -3.49 26.61 -6.96
CA PHE A 240 -4.53 25.59 -6.83
C PHE A 240 -4.05 24.14 -6.94
N GLY A 241 -2.74 23.92 -6.93
CA GLY A 241 -2.15 22.58 -6.88
C GLY A 241 -2.59 21.79 -5.66
N ARG A 242 -2.39 20.48 -5.67
CA ARG A 242 -2.85 19.59 -4.61
C ARG A 242 -1.74 18.67 -4.12
N ILE A 243 -1.70 18.45 -2.81
CA ILE A 243 -0.80 17.51 -2.15
C ILE A 243 -1.64 16.43 -1.49
N VAL A 244 -1.29 15.17 -1.67
CA VAL A 244 -1.72 14.06 -0.82
C VAL A 244 -0.51 13.46 -0.13
N ALA A 245 -0.63 13.20 1.18
CA ALA A 245 0.42 12.60 2.01
C ALA A 245 -0.09 11.35 2.72
N ILE A 246 0.82 10.36 2.88
CA ILE A 246 0.54 9.08 3.55
C ILE A 246 1.54 8.77 4.67
N ASP A 247 2.57 9.59 4.85
CA ASP A 247 3.58 9.44 5.87
C ASP A 247 3.21 10.18 7.17
N ASP A 248 3.83 9.76 8.26
CA ASP A 248 3.61 10.36 9.58
C ASP A 248 4.64 11.46 9.84
N PHE A 249 4.22 12.53 10.47
CA PHE A 249 5.06 13.63 10.95
C PHE A 249 4.37 14.35 12.13
N ASP A 250 5.17 14.94 13.03
CA ASP A 250 4.64 15.57 14.25
C ASP A 250 3.95 16.91 13.96
N SER A 251 4.46 17.68 12.99
CA SER A 251 3.91 18.98 12.62
C SER A 251 4.20 19.33 11.16
N LEU A 252 3.34 20.14 10.58
CA LEU A 252 3.49 20.61 9.21
C LEU A 252 3.17 22.11 9.14
N PRO A 253 4.12 22.98 8.70
CA PRO A 253 3.89 24.42 8.58
C PRO A 253 3.06 24.76 7.35
N ILE A 254 1.79 24.33 7.30
CA ILE A 254 0.91 24.44 6.13
C ILE A 254 0.65 25.89 5.66
N GLY A 255 0.99 26.90 6.48
CA GLY A 255 0.85 28.30 6.11
C GLY A 255 1.57 28.69 4.81
N VAL A 256 2.64 27.97 4.44
CA VAL A 256 3.39 28.21 3.19
C VAL A 256 2.54 27.91 1.94
N LEU A 257 1.50 27.11 2.06
CA LEU A 257 0.61 26.72 0.96
C LEU A 257 -0.42 27.81 0.62
N LYS A 258 -0.67 28.76 1.55
CA LYS A 258 -1.77 29.70 1.47
C LYS A 258 -1.71 30.62 0.26
N ALA A 259 -0.52 31.13 -0.07
CA ALA A 259 -0.39 32.15 -1.13
C ALA A 259 -0.81 31.63 -2.51
N LYS A 260 -0.65 30.34 -2.78
CA LYS A 260 -1.06 29.67 -4.03
C LYS A 260 -2.36 28.89 -3.90
N SER A 261 -3.07 29.00 -2.77
CA SER A 261 -4.32 28.22 -2.49
C SER A 261 -4.14 26.70 -2.71
N ILE A 262 -2.97 26.17 -2.34
CA ILE A 262 -2.67 24.74 -2.47
C ILE A 262 -3.48 23.96 -1.44
N SER A 263 -4.11 22.86 -1.87
CA SER A 263 -4.84 21.96 -1.00
C SER A 263 -3.93 20.87 -0.47
N PHE A 264 -4.09 20.50 0.81
CA PHE A 264 -3.40 19.39 1.44
C PHE A 264 -4.41 18.35 1.89
N HIS A 265 -4.16 17.07 1.56
CA HIS A 265 -5.01 15.94 1.87
C HIS A 265 -4.21 14.84 2.55
N TRP A 266 -4.85 14.19 3.54
CA TRP A 266 -4.38 12.92 4.06
C TRP A 266 -4.99 11.77 3.27
N GLU A 267 -4.19 10.73 3.02
CA GLU A 267 -4.71 9.45 2.58
C GLU A 267 -4.33 8.35 3.60
N PHE A 268 -5.33 7.64 4.08
CA PHE A 268 -5.18 6.50 4.97
C PHE A 268 -6.22 5.43 4.59
N MET A 269 -5.82 4.46 3.80
CA MET A 269 -6.71 3.48 3.19
C MET A 269 -7.54 2.65 4.21
N PHE A 270 -7.13 2.60 5.48
CA PHE A 270 -7.88 1.92 6.53
C PHE A 270 -9.08 2.73 7.06
N THR A 271 -9.24 4.00 6.69
CA THR A 271 -10.34 4.85 7.17
C THR A 271 -11.70 4.19 6.93
N ARG A 272 -11.92 3.63 5.73
CA ARG A 272 -13.19 2.99 5.38
C ARG A 272 -13.49 1.77 6.24
N SER A 273 -12.53 0.90 6.46
CA SER A 273 -12.72 -0.30 7.29
C SER A 273 -12.84 0.03 8.78
N MET A 274 -12.01 0.92 9.30
CA MET A 274 -12.00 1.30 10.72
C MET A 274 -13.27 2.03 11.17
N PHE A 275 -13.77 2.95 10.33
CA PHE A 275 -14.96 3.74 10.63
C PHE A 275 -16.25 3.16 10.03
N ARG A 276 -16.16 2.01 9.36
CA ARG A 276 -17.30 1.32 8.71
C ARG A 276 -18.16 2.30 7.91
N THR A 277 -17.49 3.09 7.06
CA THR A 277 -18.15 4.12 6.26
C THR A 277 -19.22 3.53 5.35
N ALA A 278 -20.22 4.33 4.98
CA ALA A 278 -21.32 3.87 4.13
C ALA A 278 -20.85 3.36 2.75
N ASP A 279 -19.67 3.82 2.29
CA ASP A 279 -19.04 3.42 1.04
C ASP A 279 -17.92 2.37 1.21
N GLN A 280 -17.86 1.62 2.32
CA GLN A 280 -16.83 0.61 2.60
C GLN A 280 -16.59 -0.33 1.42
N ALA A 281 -17.63 -0.70 0.67
CA ALA A 281 -17.52 -1.51 -0.54
C ALA A 281 -16.76 -0.83 -1.70
N ALA A 282 -16.33 0.43 -1.55
CA ALA A 282 -15.44 1.07 -2.53
C ALA A 282 -14.12 0.30 -2.66
N GLN A 283 -13.59 -0.28 -1.57
CA GLN A 283 -12.35 -1.05 -1.62
C GLN A 283 -12.49 -2.32 -2.50
N HIS A 284 -13.61 -3.03 -2.39
CA HIS A 284 -13.94 -4.13 -3.32
C HIS A 284 -13.91 -3.67 -4.77
N ARG A 285 -14.57 -2.54 -5.09
CA ARG A 285 -14.63 -1.99 -6.46
C ARG A 285 -13.25 -1.57 -6.97
N ILE A 286 -12.46 -0.87 -6.15
CA ILE A 286 -11.11 -0.43 -6.50
C ILE A 286 -10.23 -1.64 -6.81
N LEU A 287 -10.17 -2.61 -5.92
CA LEU A 287 -9.36 -3.81 -6.13
C LEU A 287 -9.84 -4.60 -7.38
N THR A 288 -11.15 -4.66 -7.64
CA THR A 288 -11.70 -5.29 -8.85
C THR A 288 -11.19 -4.57 -10.12
N GLN A 289 -11.16 -3.23 -10.13
CA GLN A 289 -10.60 -2.48 -11.25
C GLN A 289 -9.08 -2.69 -11.39
N VAL A 290 -8.35 -2.69 -10.29
CA VAL A 290 -6.91 -3.00 -10.30
C VAL A 290 -6.65 -4.40 -10.86
N ALA A 291 -7.41 -5.41 -10.44
CA ALA A 291 -7.30 -6.77 -10.98
C ALA A 291 -7.52 -6.80 -12.49
N ARG A 292 -8.52 -6.07 -13.00
CA ARG A 292 -8.76 -5.94 -14.44
C ARG A 292 -7.59 -5.29 -15.18
N LEU A 293 -7.02 -4.21 -14.64
CA LEU A 293 -5.86 -3.54 -15.25
C LEU A 293 -4.64 -4.46 -15.31
N VAL A 294 -4.47 -5.30 -14.29
CA VAL A 294 -3.41 -6.31 -14.25
C VAL A 294 -3.65 -7.39 -15.30
N ASP A 295 -4.85 -7.93 -15.39
CA ASP A 295 -5.17 -8.98 -16.36
C ASP A 295 -5.09 -8.48 -17.82
N LEU A 296 -5.26 -7.17 -18.05
CA LEU A 296 -5.03 -6.50 -19.34
C LEU A 296 -3.54 -6.21 -19.61
N GLY A 297 -2.64 -6.46 -18.64
CA GLY A 297 -1.21 -6.14 -18.76
C GLY A 297 -0.89 -4.66 -18.66
N THR A 298 -1.85 -3.81 -18.29
CA THR A 298 -1.66 -2.35 -18.14
C THR A 298 -0.92 -2.02 -16.83
N VAL A 299 -1.16 -2.81 -15.79
CA VAL A 299 -0.50 -2.73 -14.49
C VAL A 299 0.20 -4.06 -14.22
N THR A 300 1.37 -4.02 -13.61
CA THR A 300 2.13 -5.22 -13.22
C THR A 300 2.30 -5.29 -11.71
N THR A 301 2.60 -6.49 -11.20
CA THR A 301 2.91 -6.67 -9.78
C THR A 301 4.10 -5.83 -9.34
N THR A 302 4.06 -5.34 -8.11
CA THR A 302 5.18 -4.65 -7.47
C THR A 302 6.02 -5.58 -6.58
N ALA A 303 5.75 -6.89 -6.59
CA ALA A 303 6.56 -7.89 -5.89
C ALA A 303 7.98 -7.96 -6.46
N THR A 304 8.98 -7.83 -5.59
CA THR A 304 10.40 -7.87 -5.98
C THR A 304 11.20 -8.92 -5.21
N ARG A 305 10.69 -9.36 -4.06
CA ARG A 305 11.37 -10.32 -3.19
C ARG A 305 10.36 -11.25 -2.55
N ASP A 306 10.65 -12.56 -2.60
CA ASP A 306 9.95 -13.59 -1.85
C ASP A 306 10.90 -14.16 -0.79
N LEU A 307 10.49 -14.16 0.48
CA LEU A 307 11.27 -14.70 1.61
C LEU A 307 10.87 -16.15 1.96
N GLY A 308 10.05 -16.78 1.13
CA GLY A 308 9.57 -18.15 1.36
C GLY A 308 8.41 -18.22 2.35
N PRO A 309 8.24 -19.32 3.10
CA PRO A 309 7.05 -19.57 3.89
C PRO A 309 6.87 -18.58 5.04
N ILE A 310 5.61 -18.32 5.40
CA ILE A 310 5.25 -17.53 6.58
C ILE A 310 5.74 -18.27 7.82
N ASN A 311 6.65 -17.64 8.55
CA ASN A 311 7.14 -18.02 9.87
C ASN A 311 7.77 -16.81 10.56
N ALA A 312 8.01 -16.90 11.85
CA ALA A 312 8.53 -15.79 12.64
C ALA A 312 9.90 -15.30 12.13
N THR A 313 10.77 -16.18 11.66
CA THR A 313 12.11 -15.81 11.17
C THR A 313 12.03 -15.00 9.89
N ASN A 314 11.26 -15.45 8.91
CA ASN A 314 11.10 -14.74 7.64
C ASN A 314 10.35 -13.42 7.80
N LEU A 315 9.36 -13.37 8.71
CA LEU A 315 8.64 -12.13 9.01
C LEU A 315 9.51 -11.11 9.76
N ARG A 316 10.41 -11.53 10.68
CA ARG A 316 11.39 -10.61 11.28
C ARG A 316 12.31 -10.01 10.22
N GLU A 317 12.79 -10.82 9.27
CA GLU A 317 13.60 -10.32 8.15
C GLU A 317 12.81 -9.35 7.28
N ALA A 318 11.55 -9.64 6.96
CA ALA A 318 10.69 -8.73 6.21
C ALA A 318 10.48 -7.39 6.94
N HIS A 319 10.24 -7.41 8.26
CA HIS A 319 10.13 -6.20 9.07
C HIS A 319 11.43 -5.42 9.10
N ARG A 320 12.58 -6.08 9.27
CA ARG A 320 13.91 -5.45 9.25
C ARG A 320 14.16 -4.73 7.91
N LEU A 321 13.78 -5.34 6.79
CA LEU A 321 13.87 -4.71 5.47
C LEU A 321 12.96 -3.48 5.35
N GLN A 322 11.75 -3.52 5.89
CA GLN A 322 10.86 -2.35 5.90
C GLN A 322 11.40 -1.22 6.79
N GLU A 323 11.89 -1.53 7.98
CA GLU A 323 12.46 -0.57 8.93
C GLU A 323 13.74 0.10 8.37
N SER A 324 14.49 -0.58 7.51
CA SER A 324 15.68 0.01 6.88
C SER A 324 15.37 1.15 5.91
N GLY A 325 14.12 1.27 5.44
CA GLY A 325 13.71 2.26 4.42
C GLY A 325 14.34 2.04 3.04
N THR A 326 15.01 0.90 2.81
CA THR A 326 15.73 0.61 1.56
C THR A 326 15.00 -0.33 0.62
N ALA A 327 13.81 -0.81 1.01
CA ALA A 327 13.02 -1.76 0.22
C ALA A 327 12.65 -1.19 -1.16
N ILE A 328 12.73 -2.04 -2.19
CA ILE A 328 12.26 -1.75 -3.54
C ILE A 328 11.00 -2.59 -3.79
N GLY A 329 9.93 -1.97 -4.26
CA GLY A 329 8.66 -2.65 -4.47
C GLY A 329 8.14 -3.28 -3.18
N LYS A 330 7.70 -4.55 -3.28
CA LYS A 330 7.09 -5.29 -2.17
C LYS A 330 7.83 -6.59 -1.86
N THR A 331 7.95 -6.88 -0.57
CA THR A 331 8.43 -8.16 -0.05
C THR A 331 7.23 -9.05 0.29
N THR A 332 7.23 -10.28 -0.23
CA THR A 332 6.17 -11.27 -0.06
C THR A 332 6.66 -12.50 0.69
N LEU A 333 5.71 -13.26 1.23
CA LEU A 333 5.93 -14.59 1.80
C LEU A 333 4.85 -15.54 1.27
N THR A 334 5.22 -16.80 1.05
CA THR A 334 4.28 -17.87 0.69
C THR A 334 3.52 -18.38 1.92
N GLY A 335 2.38 -19.04 1.73
CA GLY A 335 1.59 -19.61 2.82
C GLY A 335 2.36 -20.54 3.75
N PHE A 336 1.73 -20.93 4.82
CA PHE A 336 2.33 -21.88 5.78
C PHE A 336 2.65 -23.21 5.10
N ARG A 337 3.81 -23.80 5.43
CA ARG A 337 4.09 -25.18 5.02
C ARG A 337 3.11 -26.13 5.71
N ALA A 338 2.57 -27.08 4.92
CA ALA A 338 1.77 -28.19 5.45
C ALA A 338 2.63 -29.10 6.34
#